data_349a6252525a0e24726dad6788e3948d
#
_entry.id   349a6252525a0e24726dad6788e3948d
#
_cell.length_a   1.000
_cell.length_b   1.000
_cell.length_c   1.000
_cell.angle_alpha   90.00
_cell.angle_beta   90.00
_cell.angle_gamma   90.00
#
_symmetry.space_group_name_H-M   'P 1'
#
loop_
_entity.id
_entity.type
_entity.pdbx_description
1 polymer ?
#
loop_
_entity_poly.entity_id
_entity_poly.type
_entity_poly.pdbx_seq_one_letter_code
_entity_poly.pdbx_strand_id
1 'polypeptide(L)'
;MATLDMNGSYELTKEKIDEKITKTSAGNYALGYVKESTFYVKYVGRADSDVNGRLKKWVGSYQQFKYSYATSPKAAFEKECKNYHDFGERKSLDNKIHPDRPDDSSWKCPICDIYD
;
A
#
# COMPACT_ATOMS: atom_id res chain seq x y z
N MET A 1 -10.45 12.96 -8.95
CA MET A 1 -9.13 12.97 -8.28
C MET A 1 -8.90 11.61 -7.62
N ALA A 2 -7.71 11.04 -7.83
CA ALA A 2 -7.36 9.76 -7.20
C ALA A 2 -7.19 9.95 -5.69
N THR A 3 -7.64 8.96 -4.91
CA THR A 3 -7.46 8.96 -3.47
C THR A 3 -7.06 7.55 -3.02
N LEU A 4 -6.18 7.50 -2.02
CA LEU A 4 -5.75 6.24 -1.42
C LEU A 4 -6.83 5.63 -0.52
N ASP A 5 -7.70 6.47 0.03
CA ASP A 5 -8.70 6.04 1.02
C ASP A 5 -8.02 5.28 2.16
N MET A 6 -7.02 5.93 2.77
CA MET A 6 -6.20 5.38 3.84
C MET A 6 -6.03 6.39 4.97
N ASN A 7 -5.74 5.86 6.17
CA ASN A 7 -5.43 6.66 7.35
C ASN A 7 -3.99 7.19 7.27
N GLY A 8 -3.76 8.40 7.73
CA GLY A 8 -2.43 8.98 7.81
C GLY A 8 -2.38 10.35 7.18
N SER A 9 -1.24 10.85 6.85
CA SER A 9 0.07 10.17 6.91
C SER A 9 0.69 10.26 8.31
N TYR A 10 1.54 9.29 8.62
CA TYR A 10 2.24 9.19 9.89
C TYR A 10 3.73 8.96 9.62
N GLU A 11 4.56 9.35 10.59
CA GLU A 11 5.99 9.12 10.51
C GLU A 11 6.30 7.62 10.43
N LEU A 12 7.16 7.20 9.52
CA LEU A 12 7.47 5.78 9.32
C LEU A 12 8.53 5.33 10.33
N THR A 13 8.06 5.00 11.53
CA THR A 13 8.86 4.45 12.62
C THR A 13 8.16 3.25 13.22
N LYS A 14 8.93 2.36 13.87
CA LYS A 14 8.34 1.20 14.52
C LYS A 14 7.33 1.60 15.60
N GLU A 15 7.64 2.65 16.36
CA GLU A 15 6.78 3.14 17.42
C GLU A 15 5.45 3.65 16.87
N LYS A 16 5.51 4.41 15.80
CA LYS A 16 4.29 4.97 15.19
C LYS A 16 3.45 3.88 14.54
N ILE A 17 4.10 2.90 13.91
CA ILE A 17 3.39 1.75 13.32
C ILE A 17 2.61 1.00 14.40
N ASP A 18 3.25 0.70 15.54
CA ASP A 18 2.60 -0.01 16.64
C ASP A 18 1.49 0.82 17.30
N GLU A 19 1.67 2.14 17.35
CA GLU A 19 0.66 3.04 17.91
C GLU A 19 -0.62 3.04 17.07
N LYS A 20 -0.49 3.06 15.76
CA LYS A 20 -1.63 3.23 14.84
C LYS A 20 -2.21 1.92 14.36
N ILE A 21 -1.39 0.91 14.11
CA ILE A 21 -1.83 -0.38 13.58
C ILE A 21 -1.83 -1.41 14.69
N THR A 22 -2.99 -1.55 15.33
CA THR A 22 -3.14 -2.37 16.52
C THR A 22 -3.70 -3.76 16.24
N LYS A 23 -4.02 -4.06 14.97
CA LYS A 23 -4.58 -5.35 14.56
C LYS A 23 -3.60 -6.11 13.69
N THR A 24 -3.56 -7.43 13.83
CA THR A 24 -2.88 -8.32 12.90
C THR A 24 -3.88 -8.64 11.79
N SER A 25 -3.72 -7.99 10.65
CA SER A 25 -4.73 -8.03 9.58
C SER A 25 -4.08 -7.79 8.22
N ALA A 26 -4.70 -8.34 7.18
CA ALA A 26 -4.41 -7.94 5.82
C ALA A 26 -4.67 -6.45 5.68
N GLY A 27 -3.95 -5.80 4.78
CA GLY A 27 -4.16 -4.38 4.56
C GLY A 27 -3.33 -3.83 3.42
N ASN A 28 -3.50 -2.53 3.21
CA ASN A 28 -2.78 -1.79 2.19
C ASN A 28 -1.99 -0.66 2.83
N TYR A 29 -0.94 -0.23 2.15
CA TYR A 29 -0.16 0.90 2.62
C TYR A 29 0.38 1.70 1.45
N ALA A 30 0.74 2.94 1.76
CA ALA A 30 1.41 3.84 0.83
C ALA A 30 2.59 4.46 1.56
N LEU A 31 3.70 4.60 0.86
CA LEU A 31 4.93 5.15 1.40
C LEU A 31 5.31 6.39 0.60
N GLY A 32 5.86 7.38 1.27
CA GLY A 32 6.25 8.59 0.60
C GLY A 32 6.79 9.64 1.55
N TYR A 33 6.53 10.90 1.22
CA TYR A 33 7.00 12.03 2.01
C TYR A 33 5.95 13.14 2.02
N VAL A 34 6.08 14.03 3.00
CA VAL A 34 5.22 15.21 3.10
C VAL A 34 6.04 16.45 2.74
N LYS A 35 5.45 17.28 1.88
CA LYS A 35 6.03 18.57 1.49
C LYS A 35 4.87 19.56 1.41
N GLU A 36 5.01 20.71 2.10
CA GLU A 36 3.99 21.76 2.11
C GLU A 36 2.60 21.23 2.48
N SER A 37 2.57 20.40 3.52
CA SER A 37 1.34 19.77 4.06
C SER A 37 0.66 18.80 3.11
N THR A 38 1.36 18.35 2.05
CA THR A 38 0.84 17.37 1.09
C THR A 38 1.67 16.08 1.14
N PHE A 39 0.97 14.95 1.22
CA PHE A 39 1.63 13.64 1.15
C PHE A 39 1.81 13.23 -0.30
N TYR A 40 3.06 12.99 -0.68
CA TYR A 40 3.41 12.53 -2.04
C TYR A 40 3.67 11.04 -2.02
N VAL A 41 2.83 10.28 -2.73
CA VAL A 41 2.93 8.83 -2.79
C VAL A 41 4.10 8.43 -3.69
N LYS A 42 4.99 7.57 -3.16
CA LYS A 42 6.12 7.04 -3.93
C LYS A 42 6.07 5.52 -4.09
N TYR A 43 5.35 4.83 -3.23
CA TYR A 43 5.22 3.37 -3.28
C TYR A 43 3.88 2.95 -2.71
N VAL A 44 3.23 1.99 -3.34
CA VAL A 44 2.00 1.39 -2.80
C VAL A 44 2.21 -0.11 -2.67
N GLY A 45 1.61 -0.69 -1.63
CA GLY A 45 1.81 -2.11 -1.37
C GLY A 45 0.63 -2.72 -0.62
N ARG A 46 0.77 -4.01 -0.36
CA ARG A 46 -0.21 -4.74 0.44
C ARG A 46 0.49 -5.73 1.35
N ALA A 47 -0.23 -6.13 2.40
CA ALA A 47 0.13 -7.24 3.25
C ALA A 47 -1.05 -8.22 3.22
N ASP A 48 -0.76 -9.49 3.03
CA ASP A 48 -1.81 -10.51 2.92
C ASP A 48 -2.29 -10.99 4.29
N SER A 49 -1.52 -10.76 5.35
CA SER A 49 -1.87 -11.21 6.70
C SER A 49 -1.53 -10.24 7.82
N ASP A 50 -0.48 -9.41 7.66
CA ASP A 50 0.00 -8.55 8.76
C ASP A 50 0.61 -7.26 8.21
N VAL A 51 -0.24 -6.23 8.07
CA VAL A 51 0.20 -4.94 7.53
C VAL A 51 1.19 -4.23 8.47
N ASN A 52 1.04 -4.42 9.78
CA ASN A 52 1.99 -3.87 10.77
C ASN A 52 3.41 -4.40 10.51
N GLY A 53 3.54 -5.71 10.44
CA GLY A 53 4.85 -6.34 10.21
C GLY A 53 5.45 -5.99 8.86
N ARG A 54 4.62 -5.88 7.84
CA ARG A 54 5.07 -5.52 6.49
C ARG A 54 5.62 -4.10 6.47
N LEU A 55 4.94 -3.15 7.11
CA LEU A 55 5.39 -1.76 7.16
C LEU A 55 6.73 -1.61 7.89
N LYS A 56 6.96 -2.43 8.93
CA LYS A 56 8.22 -2.36 9.68
C LYS A 56 9.43 -2.65 8.82
N LYS A 57 9.27 -3.41 7.74
CA LYS A 57 10.36 -3.71 6.80
C LYS A 57 10.80 -2.49 5.99
N TRP A 58 9.96 -1.46 5.94
CA TRP A 58 10.23 -0.24 5.16
C TRP A 58 10.77 0.91 6.01
N VAL A 59 10.88 0.74 7.33
CA VAL A 59 11.42 1.79 8.21
C VAL A 59 12.84 2.15 7.74
N GLY A 60 13.09 3.44 7.56
CA GLY A 60 14.37 3.93 7.05
C GLY A 60 14.40 4.12 5.54
N SER A 61 13.41 3.62 4.80
CA SER A 61 13.37 3.72 3.34
C SER A 61 12.52 4.90 2.87
N TYR A 62 11.54 5.32 3.64
CA TYR A 62 10.65 6.44 3.32
C TYR A 62 10.40 7.26 4.59
N GLN A 63 9.88 8.46 4.41
CA GLN A 63 9.64 9.39 5.53
C GLN A 63 8.33 9.11 6.25
N GLN A 64 7.26 8.84 5.49
CA GLN A 64 5.90 8.76 6.02
C GLN A 64 5.14 7.60 5.39
N PHE A 65 4.05 7.19 6.06
CA PHE A 65 3.19 6.13 5.55
C PHE A 65 1.72 6.45 5.76
N LYS A 66 0.89 5.81 4.95
CA LYS A 66 -0.55 5.68 5.15
C LYS A 66 -0.91 4.20 5.13
N TYR A 67 -2.03 3.85 5.75
CA TYR A 67 -2.45 2.46 5.80
C TYR A 67 -3.97 2.33 5.83
N SER A 68 -4.45 1.14 5.48
CA SER A 68 -5.84 0.74 5.71
C SER A 68 -5.88 -0.76 5.92
N TYR A 69 -6.87 -1.22 6.69
CA TYR A 69 -7.09 -2.66 6.84
C TYR A 69 -7.91 -3.16 5.65
N ALA A 70 -7.68 -4.42 5.27
CA ALA A 70 -8.46 -5.07 4.23
C ALA A 70 -9.27 -6.21 4.84
N THR A 71 -10.42 -6.51 4.25
CA THR A 71 -11.30 -7.58 4.72
C THR A 71 -10.79 -8.96 4.32
N SER A 72 -9.90 -9.01 3.33
CA SER A 72 -9.33 -10.27 2.84
C SER A 72 -8.06 -9.97 2.05
N PRO A 73 -7.19 -10.98 1.83
CA PRO A 73 -6.04 -10.82 0.94
C PRO A 73 -6.44 -10.42 -0.48
N LYS A 74 -7.57 -10.94 -0.99
CA LYS A 74 -8.07 -10.57 -2.32
C LYS A 74 -8.43 -9.09 -2.37
N ALA A 75 -9.13 -8.57 -1.34
CA ALA A 75 -9.49 -7.15 -1.28
C ALA A 75 -8.22 -6.28 -1.24
N ALA A 76 -7.21 -6.70 -0.48
CA ALA A 76 -5.93 -5.98 -0.42
C ALA A 76 -5.25 -5.97 -1.79
N PHE A 77 -5.25 -7.09 -2.51
CA PHE A 77 -4.68 -7.16 -3.87
C PHE A 77 -5.41 -6.21 -4.82
N GLU A 78 -6.74 -6.22 -4.81
CA GLU A 78 -7.52 -5.36 -5.70
C GLU A 78 -7.27 -3.88 -5.42
N LYS A 79 -7.18 -3.51 -4.14
CA LYS A 79 -6.90 -2.13 -3.76
C LYS A 79 -5.47 -1.72 -4.14
N GLU A 80 -4.50 -2.62 -3.99
CA GLU A 80 -3.12 -2.34 -4.42
C GLU A 80 -3.07 -2.08 -5.92
N CYS A 81 -3.76 -2.88 -6.72
CA CYS A 81 -3.85 -2.67 -8.16
C CYS A 81 -4.43 -1.29 -8.48
N LYS A 82 -5.55 -0.95 -7.83
CA LYS A 82 -6.18 0.35 -8.03
C LYS A 82 -5.21 1.49 -7.67
N ASN A 83 -4.55 1.40 -6.52
CA ASN A 83 -3.61 2.43 -6.08
C ASN A 83 -2.44 2.55 -7.05
N TYR A 84 -1.92 1.43 -7.53
CA TYR A 84 -0.81 1.42 -8.48
C TYR A 84 -1.18 2.18 -9.76
N HIS A 85 -2.35 1.88 -10.34
CA HIS A 85 -2.78 2.55 -11.56
C HIS A 85 -3.16 4.01 -11.33
N ASP A 86 -3.84 4.31 -10.22
CA ASP A 86 -4.34 5.66 -9.93
C ASP A 86 -3.21 6.66 -9.68
N PHE A 87 -2.06 6.20 -9.18
CA PHE A 87 -0.95 7.08 -8.80
C PHE A 87 0.22 7.03 -9.77
N GLY A 88 -0.02 6.58 -11.00
CA GLY A 88 0.92 6.77 -12.10
C GLY A 88 1.78 5.56 -12.46
N GLU A 89 1.54 4.43 -11.82
CA GLU A 89 2.26 3.20 -12.13
C GLU A 89 3.77 3.39 -11.95
N ARG A 90 4.58 2.63 -12.66
CA ARG A 90 6.04 2.73 -12.51
C ARG A 90 6.63 4.07 -12.98
N LYS A 91 5.85 4.88 -13.68
CA LYS A 91 6.31 6.21 -14.13
C LYS A 91 6.42 7.21 -12.99
N SER A 92 5.53 7.11 -12.00
CA SER A 92 5.47 8.04 -10.87
C SER A 92 5.79 7.37 -9.54
N LEU A 93 5.61 6.06 -9.43
CA LEU A 93 5.85 5.29 -8.22
C LEU A 93 7.19 4.58 -8.30
N ASP A 94 7.77 4.26 -7.14
CA ASP A 94 8.96 3.44 -7.05
C ASP A 94 8.67 1.96 -7.31
N ASN A 95 7.37 1.60 -7.40
CA ASN A 95 6.95 0.26 -7.80
C ASN A 95 7.41 -0.02 -9.23
N LYS A 96 8.27 -1.01 -9.40
CA LYS A 96 8.87 -1.31 -10.71
C LYS A 96 8.02 -2.24 -11.56
N ILE A 97 7.13 -3.00 -10.92
CA ILE A 97 6.27 -3.96 -11.60
C ILE A 97 4.83 -3.81 -11.11
N HIS A 98 3.89 -4.27 -11.92
CA HIS A 98 2.49 -4.35 -11.53
C HIS A 98 2.34 -5.28 -10.33
N PRO A 99 1.42 -4.99 -9.37
CA PRO A 99 1.22 -5.88 -8.22
C PRO A 99 0.98 -7.33 -8.64
N ASP A 100 1.65 -8.25 -7.95
CA ASP A 100 1.55 -9.68 -8.22
C ASP A 100 0.44 -10.31 -7.38
N ARG A 101 -0.22 -11.32 -7.95
CA ARG A 101 -1.15 -12.16 -7.22
C ARG A 101 -0.44 -13.44 -6.78
N PRO A 102 -0.94 -14.10 -5.70
CA PRO A 102 -0.40 -15.41 -5.32
C PRO A 102 -0.52 -16.43 -6.45
N ASP A 103 0.45 -17.33 -6.58
CA ASP A 103 0.53 -18.30 -7.68
C ASP A 103 -0.71 -19.19 -7.78
N ASP A 104 -1.33 -19.51 -6.64
CA ASP A 104 -2.49 -20.40 -6.58
C ASP A 104 -3.82 -19.65 -6.65
N SER A 105 -3.79 -18.36 -6.94
CA SER A 105 -5.01 -17.56 -7.01
C SER A 105 -5.45 -17.33 -8.45
N SER A 106 -6.74 -17.03 -8.61
CA SER A 106 -7.31 -16.64 -9.90
C SER A 106 -7.73 -15.15 -9.90
N TRP A 107 -7.18 -14.38 -8.99
CA TRP A 107 -7.54 -12.97 -8.84
C TRP A 107 -7.15 -12.16 -10.07
N LYS A 108 -7.93 -11.14 -10.37
CA LYS A 108 -7.69 -10.25 -11.51
C LYS A 108 -7.58 -8.83 -11.03
N CYS A 109 -6.72 -8.05 -11.72
CA CYS A 109 -6.66 -6.61 -11.48
C CYS A 109 -7.97 -5.97 -11.91
N PRO A 110 -8.64 -5.16 -11.06
CA PRO A 110 -9.92 -4.55 -11.42
C PRO A 110 -9.77 -3.41 -12.43
N ILE A 111 -8.56 -2.96 -12.73
CA ILE A 111 -8.32 -1.80 -13.57
C ILE A 111 -7.82 -2.19 -14.97
N CYS A 112 -6.94 -3.20 -15.06
CA CYS A 112 -6.37 -3.62 -16.34
C CYS A 112 -6.54 -5.12 -16.52
N ASP A 113 -6.14 -5.64 -17.69
CA ASP A 113 -6.36 -7.02 -18.08
C ASP A 113 -5.10 -7.88 -18.05
N ILE A 114 -4.10 -7.50 -17.24
CA ILE A 114 -2.83 -8.21 -17.17
C ILE A 114 -3.00 -9.70 -16.80
N TYR A 115 -4.07 -10.04 -16.07
CA TYR A 115 -4.35 -11.41 -15.65
C TYR A 115 -5.55 -12.04 -16.37
N ASP A 116 -6.04 -11.42 -17.41
CA ASP A 116 -7.17 -11.97 -18.18
C ASP A 116 -6.72 -13.00 -19.20
#